data_b3d7aed57f6e744498744e280699e6ee
#
_entry.id   b3d7aed57f6e744498744e280699e6ee
#
_cell.length_a   1.000
_cell.length_b   1.000
_cell.length_c   1.000
_cell.angle_alpha   90.00
_cell.angle_beta   90.00
_cell.angle_gamma   90.00
#
_symmetry.space_group_name_H-M   'P 1'
#
loop_
_entity.id
_entity.type
_entity.pdbx_description
1 polymer ?
#
loop_
_entity_poly.entity_id
_entity_poly.type
_entity_poly.pdbx_seq_one_letter_code
_entity_poly.pdbx_strand_id
1 'polypeptide(L)'
;MKEEVAERLGIRAISDLRRHPELKFGFSNEFMDRGDGWPALRDRYRLPQRDVRGLDHDLAYRGLDSDAVHVTDLYSTDAEIRYYHLRVLEDDLRHFPAYDAVLLYRADLPERVPEAAAAMLRLEGRISSAAMIAMNARVKQIGRAHV
;
A
#
# COMPACT_ATOMS: atom_id res chain seq x y z
N MET A 1 -5.06 3.83 -7.21
CA MET A 1 -6.28 4.26 -7.92
C MET A 1 -6.76 3.16 -8.87
N LYS A 2 -8.02 3.18 -9.31
CA LYS A 2 -8.50 2.22 -10.33
C LYS A 2 -7.73 2.39 -11.63
N GLU A 3 -7.43 1.27 -12.31
CA GLU A 3 -6.71 1.25 -13.58
C GLU A 3 -7.43 2.07 -14.66
N GLU A 4 -8.74 1.87 -14.81
CA GLU A 4 -9.57 2.58 -15.79
C GLU A 4 -9.58 4.11 -15.60
N VAL A 5 -9.54 4.58 -14.34
CA VAL A 5 -9.48 6.02 -14.03
C VAL A 5 -8.11 6.56 -14.38
N ALA A 6 -7.04 5.81 -14.04
CA ALA A 6 -5.67 6.20 -14.34
C ALA A 6 -5.43 6.29 -15.85
N GLU A 7 -5.94 5.32 -16.63
CA GLU A 7 -5.86 5.34 -18.10
C GLU A 7 -6.60 6.52 -18.71
N ARG A 8 -7.86 6.72 -18.29
CA ARG A 8 -8.70 7.83 -18.79
C ARG A 8 -8.07 9.19 -18.56
N LEU A 9 -7.40 9.39 -17.40
CA LEU A 9 -6.79 10.66 -17.02
C LEU A 9 -5.30 10.75 -17.41
N GLY A 10 -4.71 9.70 -17.95
CA GLY A 10 -3.31 9.65 -18.33
C GLY A 10 -2.35 9.71 -17.14
N ILE A 11 -2.78 9.19 -15.97
CA ILE A 11 -2.01 9.20 -14.72
C ILE A 11 -1.17 7.93 -14.62
N ARG A 12 0.14 8.08 -14.45
CA ARG A 12 1.09 6.98 -14.25
C ARG A 12 1.92 7.14 -12.98
N ALA A 13 2.31 8.38 -12.68
CA ALA A 13 3.15 8.74 -11.55
C ALA A 13 2.38 9.62 -10.55
N ILE A 14 2.89 9.71 -9.34
CA ILE A 14 2.30 10.56 -8.29
C ILE A 14 2.31 12.05 -8.72
N SER A 15 3.36 12.49 -9.44
CA SER A 15 3.42 13.86 -9.94
C SER A 15 2.31 14.23 -10.93
N ASP A 16 1.72 13.24 -11.63
CA ASP A 16 0.63 13.48 -12.57
C ASP A 16 -0.64 13.98 -11.86
N LEU A 17 -0.83 13.59 -10.59
CA LEU A 17 -1.98 14.00 -9.77
C LEU A 17 -2.09 15.52 -9.61
N ARG A 18 -1.01 16.28 -9.82
CA ARG A 18 -1.03 17.76 -9.75
C ARG A 18 -2.00 18.38 -10.74
N ARG A 19 -2.24 17.72 -11.86
CA ARG A 19 -3.12 18.24 -12.92
C ARG A 19 -4.60 17.94 -12.68
N HIS A 20 -4.90 17.20 -11.60
CA HIS A 20 -6.23 16.69 -11.29
C HIS A 20 -6.67 17.09 -9.88
N PRO A 21 -6.85 18.40 -9.58
CA PRO A 21 -7.22 18.87 -8.25
C PRO A 21 -8.60 18.40 -7.76
N GLU A 22 -9.44 17.92 -8.69
CA GLU A 22 -10.78 17.39 -8.43
C GLU A 22 -10.78 15.99 -7.85
N LEU A 23 -9.67 15.27 -7.88
CA LEU A 23 -9.60 13.91 -7.37
C LEU A 23 -9.72 13.90 -5.84
N LYS A 24 -10.55 12.98 -5.35
CA LYS A 24 -10.78 12.75 -3.93
C LYS A 24 -9.80 11.71 -3.42
N PHE A 25 -9.14 12.00 -2.33
CA PHE A 25 -8.18 11.08 -1.71
C PHE A 25 -8.77 10.50 -0.43
N GLY A 26 -8.62 9.19 -0.26
CA GLY A 26 -8.94 8.49 0.97
C GLY A 26 -7.75 7.66 1.40
N PHE A 27 -7.08 8.09 2.45
CA PHE A 27 -5.90 7.42 2.97
C PHE A 27 -6.19 6.69 4.28
N SER A 28 -5.36 5.71 4.62
CA SER A 28 -5.41 5.11 5.94
C SER A 28 -5.15 6.17 7.01
N ASN A 29 -5.79 6.01 8.19
CA ASN A 29 -5.59 6.92 9.31
C ASN A 29 -4.10 7.02 9.68
N GLU A 30 -3.37 5.91 9.62
CA GLU A 30 -1.93 5.89 9.84
C GLU A 30 -1.18 6.78 8.85
N PHE A 31 -1.52 6.71 7.57
CA PHE A 31 -0.87 7.50 6.52
C PHE A 31 -1.18 8.99 6.66
N MET A 32 -2.35 9.33 7.19
CA MET A 32 -2.71 10.74 7.45
C MET A 32 -1.82 11.38 8.51
N ASP A 33 -1.38 10.61 9.52
CA ASP A 33 -0.66 11.15 10.69
C ASP A 33 0.84 10.85 10.68
N ARG A 34 1.31 9.95 9.83
CA ARG A 34 2.70 9.51 9.79
C ARG A 34 3.62 10.59 9.21
N GLY A 35 4.85 10.68 9.72
CA GLY A 35 5.81 11.71 9.32
C GLY A 35 6.20 11.70 7.84
N ASP A 36 6.17 10.52 7.19
CA ASP A 36 6.36 10.33 5.73
C ASP A 36 5.02 10.12 5.00
N GLY A 37 3.91 10.35 5.68
CA GLY A 37 2.55 10.19 5.16
C GLY A 37 2.05 11.39 4.33
N TRP A 38 0.72 11.59 4.37
CA TRP A 38 0.06 12.58 3.52
C TRP A 38 0.62 14.00 3.59
N PRO A 39 0.90 14.61 4.76
CA PRO A 39 1.42 15.98 4.80
C PRO A 39 2.75 16.11 4.05
N ALA A 40 3.68 15.18 4.27
CA ALA A 40 4.98 15.19 3.60
C ALA A 40 4.88 14.87 2.11
N LEU A 41 4.02 13.91 1.73
CA LEU A 41 3.75 13.57 0.35
C LEU A 41 3.17 14.77 -0.41
N ARG A 42 2.16 15.41 0.17
CA ARG A 42 1.54 16.62 -0.40
C ARG A 42 2.57 17.70 -0.66
N ASP A 43 3.42 17.98 0.31
CA ASP A 43 4.43 19.04 0.21
C ASP A 43 5.52 18.69 -0.82
N ARG A 44 6.01 17.44 -0.79
CA ARG A 44 7.02 16.95 -1.75
C ARG A 44 6.53 17.03 -3.18
N TYR A 45 5.31 16.57 -3.42
CA TYR A 45 4.69 16.52 -4.74
C TYR A 45 3.90 17.78 -5.10
N ARG A 46 3.75 18.74 -4.17
CA ARG A 46 2.92 19.96 -4.36
C ARG A 46 1.51 19.62 -4.84
N LEU A 47 0.89 18.64 -4.17
CA LEU A 47 -0.43 18.15 -4.55
C LEU A 47 -1.53 19.15 -4.14
N PRO A 48 -2.42 19.56 -5.08
CA PRO A 48 -3.43 20.60 -4.84
C PRO A 48 -4.72 20.08 -4.21
N GLN A 49 -4.89 18.76 -4.05
CA GLN A 49 -6.14 18.15 -3.61
C GLN A 49 -6.56 18.65 -2.22
N ARG A 50 -7.85 18.97 -2.10
CA ARG A 50 -8.47 19.46 -0.86
C ARG A 50 -9.44 18.47 -0.22
N ASP A 51 -10.08 17.61 -1.03
CA ASP A 51 -10.95 16.53 -0.53
C ASP A 51 -10.08 15.31 -0.20
N VAL A 52 -9.55 15.31 1.02
CA VAL A 52 -8.66 14.27 1.54
C VAL A 52 -9.21 13.79 2.88
N ARG A 53 -9.40 12.48 3.03
CA ARG A 53 -10.03 11.88 4.20
C ARG A 53 -9.18 10.76 4.77
N GLY A 54 -9.12 10.69 6.10
CA GLY A 54 -8.64 9.52 6.82
C GLY A 54 -9.74 8.46 6.88
N LEU A 55 -9.39 7.22 6.56
CA LEU A 55 -10.29 6.08 6.54
C LEU A 55 -9.62 4.87 7.21
N ASP A 56 -10.41 3.88 7.60
CA ASP A 56 -9.88 2.56 7.83
C ASP A 56 -9.33 1.97 6.51
N HIS A 57 -8.24 1.20 6.58
CA HIS A 57 -7.56 0.70 5.39
C HIS A 57 -8.48 -0.13 4.47
N ASP A 58 -9.31 -1.00 5.04
CA ASP A 58 -10.25 -1.79 4.26
C ASP A 58 -11.41 -0.93 3.69
N LEU A 59 -11.80 0.14 4.39
CA LEU A 59 -12.80 1.09 3.91
C LEU A 59 -12.27 1.93 2.74
N ALA A 60 -10.99 2.26 2.72
CA ALA A 60 -10.37 2.99 1.61
C ALA A 60 -10.49 2.22 0.28
N TYR A 61 -10.29 0.90 0.30
CA TYR A 61 -10.50 0.06 -0.89
C TYR A 61 -11.95 0.01 -1.36
N ARG A 62 -12.91 -0.07 -0.42
CA ARG A 62 -14.35 0.02 -0.76
C ARG A 62 -14.70 1.40 -1.31
N GLY A 63 -14.04 2.43 -0.80
CA GLY A 63 -14.16 3.79 -1.32
C GLY A 63 -13.68 3.93 -2.76
N LEU A 64 -12.59 3.24 -3.14
CA LEU A 64 -12.13 3.16 -4.53
C LEU A 64 -13.14 2.42 -5.41
N ASP A 65 -13.67 1.30 -4.94
CA ASP A 65 -14.63 0.47 -5.70
C ASP A 65 -15.91 1.26 -6.03
N SER A 66 -16.42 2.02 -5.06
CA SER A 66 -17.62 2.83 -5.19
C SER A 66 -17.42 4.23 -5.77
N ASP A 67 -16.20 4.60 -6.20
CA ASP A 67 -15.82 5.96 -6.65
C ASP A 67 -16.04 7.08 -5.61
N ALA A 68 -16.19 6.70 -4.34
CA ALA A 68 -16.25 7.66 -3.24
C ALA A 68 -14.90 8.36 -3.02
N VAL A 69 -13.80 7.66 -3.30
CA VAL A 69 -12.44 8.18 -3.40
C VAL A 69 -11.77 7.66 -4.67
N HIS A 70 -10.74 8.36 -5.15
CA HIS A 70 -10.04 8.03 -6.38
C HIS A 70 -8.61 7.52 -6.16
N VAL A 71 -7.99 7.92 -5.06
CA VAL A 71 -6.61 7.58 -4.70
C VAL A 71 -6.55 7.14 -3.25
N THR A 72 -5.76 6.11 -2.96
CA THR A 72 -5.46 5.64 -1.60
C THR A 72 -4.00 5.24 -1.48
N ASP A 73 -3.49 5.14 -0.26
CA ASP A 73 -2.23 4.47 0.06
C ASP A 73 -2.42 2.95 0.03
N LEU A 74 -1.35 2.22 -0.25
CA LEU A 74 -1.34 0.77 -0.23
C LEU A 74 0.09 0.23 -0.06
N TYR A 75 0.19 -1.02 0.30
CA TYR A 75 1.43 -1.78 0.19
C TYR A 75 1.47 -2.52 -1.15
N SER A 76 2.64 -2.56 -1.78
CA SER A 76 2.82 -3.21 -3.10
C SER A 76 2.51 -4.73 -3.10
N THR A 77 2.30 -5.31 -1.92
CA THR A 77 1.93 -6.71 -1.72
C THR A 77 0.47 -6.93 -1.35
N ASP A 78 -0.37 -5.86 -1.36
CA ASP A 78 -1.79 -5.97 -1.06
C ASP A 78 -2.55 -6.75 -2.15
N ALA A 79 -3.39 -7.67 -1.72
CA ALA A 79 -4.18 -8.51 -2.61
C ALA A 79 -5.23 -7.69 -3.40
N GLU A 80 -5.65 -6.57 -2.82
CA GLU A 80 -6.61 -5.63 -3.36
C GLU A 80 -6.19 -5.04 -4.70
N ILE A 81 -4.88 -4.93 -4.96
CA ILE A 81 -4.35 -4.46 -6.24
C ILE A 81 -4.92 -5.29 -7.39
N ARG A 82 -4.94 -6.61 -7.24
CA ARG A 82 -5.52 -7.51 -8.25
C ARG A 82 -7.03 -7.57 -8.20
N TYR A 83 -7.59 -7.58 -6.99
CA TYR A 83 -9.03 -7.75 -6.80
C TYR A 83 -9.83 -6.57 -7.36
N TYR A 84 -9.35 -5.34 -7.15
CA TYR A 84 -10.01 -4.11 -7.62
C TYR A 84 -9.40 -3.53 -8.90
N HIS A 85 -8.50 -4.25 -9.56
CA HIS A 85 -7.79 -3.79 -10.76
C HIS A 85 -7.16 -2.40 -10.56
N LEU A 86 -6.28 -2.29 -9.56
CA LEU A 86 -5.67 -1.03 -9.19
C LEU A 86 -4.34 -0.81 -9.92
N ARG A 87 -4.12 0.44 -10.32
CA ARG A 87 -2.81 0.96 -10.72
C ARG A 87 -2.08 1.46 -9.49
N VAL A 88 -0.88 0.94 -9.28
CA VAL A 88 0.10 1.52 -8.37
C VAL A 88 0.83 2.64 -9.11
N LEU A 89 0.77 3.85 -8.57
CA LEU A 89 1.44 5.00 -9.19
C LEU A 89 2.94 4.96 -8.88
N GLU A 90 3.74 5.37 -9.86
CA GLU A 90 5.19 5.50 -9.70
C GLU A 90 5.52 6.65 -8.73
N ASP A 91 6.40 6.39 -7.76
CA ASP A 91 6.99 7.40 -6.89
C ASP A 91 8.18 8.09 -7.60
N ASP A 92 7.88 8.89 -8.60
CA ASP A 92 8.86 9.50 -9.51
C ASP A 92 9.78 10.53 -8.84
N LEU A 93 9.41 11.06 -7.67
CA LEU A 93 10.27 11.92 -6.86
C LEU A 93 10.95 11.20 -5.68
N ARG A 94 10.79 9.88 -5.58
CA ARG A 94 11.41 9.05 -4.53
C ARG A 94 11.12 9.60 -3.14
N HIS A 95 9.84 9.74 -2.83
CA HIS A 95 9.38 10.20 -1.52
C HIS A 95 9.47 9.08 -0.48
N PHE A 96 9.07 7.87 -0.86
CA PHE A 96 9.02 6.74 0.06
C PHE A 96 10.38 6.06 0.17
N PRO A 97 10.81 5.70 1.40
CA PRO A 97 11.94 4.81 1.58
C PRO A 97 11.60 3.40 1.08
N ALA A 98 12.61 2.54 0.97
CA ALA A 98 12.38 1.12 0.71
C ALA A 98 11.66 0.48 1.91
N TYR A 99 10.49 -0.12 1.65
CA TYR A 99 9.72 -0.86 2.65
C TYR A 99 9.87 -2.36 2.39
N ASP A 100 11.01 -2.91 2.79
CA ASP A 100 11.26 -4.34 2.66
C ASP A 100 10.51 -5.12 3.75
N ALA A 101 9.96 -6.28 3.38
CA ALA A 101 9.45 -7.22 4.35
C ALA A 101 10.61 -7.76 5.20
N VAL A 102 10.48 -7.69 6.51
CA VAL A 102 11.54 -8.08 7.44
C VAL A 102 11.08 -9.17 8.40
N LEU A 103 12.02 -10.00 8.85
CA LEU A 103 11.80 -10.97 9.92
C LEU A 103 12.13 -10.30 11.24
N LEU A 104 11.11 -10.04 12.06
CA LEU A 104 11.28 -9.46 13.39
C LEU A 104 11.26 -10.56 14.44
N TYR A 105 12.35 -10.68 15.21
CA TYR A 105 12.44 -11.60 16.33
C TYR A 105 13.25 -10.99 17.50
N ARG A 106 13.15 -11.61 18.68
CA ARG A 106 13.89 -11.17 19.86
C ARG A 106 15.39 -11.26 19.61
N ALA A 107 16.16 -10.27 20.08
CA ALA A 107 17.60 -10.21 19.89
C ALA A 107 18.34 -11.42 20.49
N ASP A 108 17.79 -12.01 21.56
CA ASP A 108 18.37 -13.18 22.25
C ASP A 108 17.96 -14.52 21.61
N LEU A 109 17.14 -14.54 20.55
CA LEU A 109 16.68 -15.78 19.92
C LEU A 109 17.84 -16.63 19.34
N PRO A 110 18.84 -16.04 18.66
CA PRO A 110 19.95 -16.85 18.11
C PRO A 110 20.76 -17.58 19.17
N GLU A 111 20.82 -17.04 20.40
CA GLU A 111 21.52 -17.64 21.53
C GLU A 111 20.68 -18.74 22.19
N ARG A 112 19.38 -18.52 22.33
CA ARG A 112 18.47 -19.42 23.05
C ARG A 112 18.00 -20.59 22.19
N VAL A 113 17.73 -20.36 20.91
CA VAL A 113 17.21 -21.37 19.99
C VAL A 113 17.84 -21.13 18.60
N PRO A 114 19.15 -21.43 18.45
CA PRO A 114 19.88 -21.14 17.22
C PRO A 114 19.28 -21.78 15.97
N GLU A 115 18.74 -23.01 16.11
CA GLU A 115 18.13 -23.73 15.00
C GLU A 115 16.87 -23.02 14.47
N ALA A 116 16.07 -22.42 15.35
CA ALA A 116 14.89 -21.66 14.95
C ALA A 116 15.31 -20.37 14.21
N ALA A 117 16.30 -19.64 14.73
CA ALA A 117 16.83 -18.45 14.07
C ALA A 117 17.38 -18.79 12.68
N ALA A 118 18.17 -19.88 12.56
CA ALA A 118 18.70 -20.33 11.29
C ALA A 118 17.59 -20.79 10.32
N ALA A 119 16.50 -21.37 10.81
CA ALA A 119 15.36 -21.77 9.98
C ALA A 119 14.62 -20.56 9.44
N MET A 120 14.43 -19.50 10.25
CA MET A 120 13.80 -18.25 9.81
C MET A 120 14.64 -17.53 8.77
N LEU A 121 15.95 -17.43 8.97
CA LEU A 121 16.86 -16.76 8.02
C LEU A 121 16.90 -17.44 6.64
N ARG A 122 16.58 -18.72 6.53
CA ARG A 122 16.45 -19.40 5.23
C ARG A 122 15.30 -18.88 4.37
N LEU A 123 14.37 -18.09 4.93
CA LEU A 123 13.30 -17.44 4.18
C LEU A 123 13.77 -16.14 3.50
N GLU A 124 14.92 -15.59 3.92
CA GLU A 124 15.46 -14.36 3.33
C GLU A 124 15.65 -14.51 1.82
N GLY A 125 15.13 -13.56 1.05
CA GLY A 125 15.18 -13.56 -0.41
C GLY A 125 14.37 -14.68 -1.11
N ARG A 126 13.63 -15.52 -0.38
CA ARG A 126 12.86 -16.64 -0.94
C ARG A 126 11.42 -16.31 -1.28
N ILE A 127 10.88 -15.25 -0.71
CA ILE A 127 9.48 -14.85 -0.91
C ILE A 127 9.46 -13.66 -1.87
N SER A 128 9.06 -13.89 -3.11
CA SER A 128 8.87 -12.82 -4.09
C SER A 128 7.60 -12.00 -3.77
N SER A 129 7.53 -10.76 -4.27
CA SER A 129 6.32 -9.92 -4.15
C SER A 129 5.08 -10.64 -4.70
N ALA A 130 5.21 -11.35 -5.82
CA ALA A 130 4.10 -12.11 -6.41
C ALA A 130 3.62 -13.25 -5.49
N ALA A 131 4.56 -13.94 -4.83
CA ALA A 131 4.23 -14.99 -3.86
C ALA A 131 3.55 -14.40 -2.61
N MET A 132 4.00 -13.24 -2.13
CA MET A 132 3.40 -12.56 -0.99
C MET A 132 1.96 -12.10 -1.32
N ILE A 133 1.73 -11.49 -2.47
CA ILE A 133 0.39 -11.11 -2.94
C ILE A 133 -0.54 -12.33 -2.97
N ALA A 134 -0.06 -13.46 -3.48
CA ALA A 134 -0.85 -14.69 -3.56
C ALA A 134 -1.20 -15.24 -2.16
N MET A 135 -0.25 -15.19 -1.22
CA MET A 135 -0.50 -15.60 0.17
C MET A 135 -1.49 -14.68 0.87
N ASN A 136 -1.33 -13.36 0.73
CA ASN A 136 -2.26 -12.36 1.27
C ASN A 136 -3.69 -12.55 0.72
N ALA A 137 -3.82 -12.81 -0.58
CA ALA A 137 -5.11 -13.09 -1.21
C ALA A 137 -5.79 -14.33 -0.62
N ARG A 138 -5.03 -15.42 -0.37
CA ARG A 138 -5.57 -16.63 0.25
C ARG A 138 -6.06 -16.41 1.68
N VAL A 139 -5.32 -15.68 2.50
CA VAL A 139 -5.72 -15.34 3.87
C VAL A 139 -7.03 -14.55 3.87
N LYS A 140 -7.17 -13.55 3.00
CA LYS A 140 -8.41 -12.76 2.90
C LYS A 140 -9.61 -13.57 2.40
N GLN A 141 -9.40 -14.53 1.50
CA GLN A 141 -10.45 -15.46 1.06
C GLN A 141 -10.92 -16.38 2.19
N ILE A 142 -9.99 -16.94 2.96
CA ILE A 142 -10.29 -17.79 4.11
C ILE A 142 -11.05 -17.00 5.20
N GLY A 143 -10.62 -15.77 5.50
CA GLY A 143 -11.29 -14.91 6.46
C GLY A 143 -12.74 -14.58 6.07
N ARG A 144 -13.04 -14.43 4.79
CA ARG A 144 -14.40 -14.18 4.28
C ARG A 144 -15.31 -15.42 4.31
N ALA A 145 -14.75 -16.60 4.30
CA ALA A 145 -15.52 -17.87 4.35
C ALA A 145 -16.01 -18.21 5.77
N HIS A 146 -15.61 -17.45 6.79
CA HIS A 146 -15.93 -17.69 8.20
C HIS A 146 -16.79 -16.58 8.82
N VAL A 147 -17.38 -15.71 8.01
CA VAL A 147 -18.30 -14.63 8.44
C VAL A 147 -19.71 -14.87 7.91
#